data_a83542e4b7acde66d15dcbe68ff75103
#
_entry.id   a83542e4b7acde66d15dcbe68ff75103
#
_cell.length_a   1.000
_cell.length_b   1.000
_cell.length_c   1.000
_cell.angle_alpha   90.00
_cell.angle_beta   90.00
_cell.angle_gamma   90.00
#
_symmetry.space_group_name_H-M   'P 1'
#
loop_
_entity.id
_entity.type
_entity.pdbx_description
1 polymer ?
#
loop_
_entity_poly.entity_id
_entity_poly.type
_entity_poly.pdbx_seq_one_letter_code
_entity_poly.pdbx_strand_id
1 'polypeptide(L)'
;MRHKNRSGTYVVVFLHFSATTYNNMRKPVTNTSNYFANPHEIGVGEINPLRALSPGLVFETVVEDYIRFLCYYGYSQKNIRSMSKTNINCPRNPSEDLISNINYPSISIKTLHRKQKAKVITRTVTNVGPLNATYVATVHSPEGLVVKVTPNKLVFSEGVQRISYKVSFYGKEAHAGYNFGSLTWLDGRHYVHTVFAVNVE
;
A
#
# COMPACT_ATOMS: atom_id res chain seq x y z
N MET A 1 -11.10 -27.87 -1.37
CA MET A 1 -10.44 -26.71 -0.75
C MET A 1 -11.43 -25.97 0.14
N ARG A 2 -11.20 -25.93 1.44
CA ARG A 2 -12.11 -25.28 2.39
C ARG A 2 -11.82 -23.76 2.39
N HIS A 3 -12.64 -22.97 1.72
CA HIS A 3 -12.69 -21.54 1.96
C HIS A 3 -13.26 -21.30 3.36
N LYS A 4 -12.38 -21.05 4.34
CA LYS A 4 -12.81 -20.46 5.59
C LYS A 4 -13.37 -19.07 5.27
N ASN A 5 -14.62 -18.83 5.69
CA ASN A 5 -15.30 -17.54 5.71
C ASN A 5 -14.40 -16.50 6.42
N ARG A 6 -13.62 -15.75 5.65
CA ARG A 6 -12.88 -14.58 6.11
C ARG A 6 -13.59 -13.36 5.56
N SER A 7 -14.17 -12.61 6.49
CA SER A 7 -15.04 -11.44 6.33
C SER A 7 -14.57 -10.39 5.30
N GLY A 8 -15.48 -9.52 4.91
CA GLY A 8 -15.42 -8.47 3.88
C GLY A 8 -14.16 -7.64 3.69
N THR A 9 -13.21 -7.67 4.63
CA THR A 9 -11.90 -6.99 4.54
C THR A 9 -11.07 -7.45 3.33
N TYR A 10 -11.15 -8.73 2.97
CA TYR A 10 -10.41 -9.28 1.83
C TYR A 10 -10.94 -8.78 0.49
N VAL A 11 -12.26 -8.59 0.36
CA VAL A 11 -12.87 -8.11 -0.90
C VAL A 11 -12.37 -6.71 -1.26
N VAL A 12 -12.30 -5.81 -0.28
CA VAL A 12 -11.80 -4.43 -0.49
C VAL A 12 -10.34 -4.44 -0.93
N VAL A 13 -9.52 -5.30 -0.33
CA VAL A 13 -8.10 -5.43 -0.66
C VAL A 13 -7.92 -5.95 -2.08
N PHE A 14 -8.67 -6.98 -2.52
CA PHE A 14 -8.61 -7.51 -3.89
C PHE A 14 -8.98 -6.47 -4.94
N LEU A 15 -10.01 -5.67 -4.70
CA LEU A 15 -10.43 -4.61 -5.61
C LEU A 15 -9.35 -3.53 -5.74
N HIS A 16 -8.65 -3.23 -4.67
CA HIS A 16 -7.59 -2.21 -4.64
C HIS A 16 -6.40 -2.57 -5.55
N PHE A 17 -5.92 -3.83 -5.49
CA PHE A 17 -4.76 -4.27 -6.28
C PHE A 17 -5.05 -4.47 -7.75
N SER A 18 -6.30 -4.72 -8.06
CA SER A 18 -6.74 -4.95 -9.44
C SER A 18 -7.05 -3.67 -10.19
N ALA A 19 -7.10 -2.54 -9.48
CA ALA A 19 -7.47 -1.25 -10.05
C ALA A 19 -6.54 -0.85 -11.21
N THR A 20 -7.07 -0.07 -12.12
CA THR A 20 -6.37 0.43 -13.30
C THR A 20 -6.44 1.94 -13.37
N THR A 21 -5.34 2.57 -13.75
CA THR A 21 -5.28 4.00 -14.04
C THR A 21 -5.68 4.35 -15.49
N TYR A 22 -6.22 3.36 -16.19
CA TYR A 22 -6.71 3.50 -17.57
C TYR A 22 -8.21 3.26 -17.60
N ASN A 23 -8.94 4.12 -18.31
CA ASN A 23 -10.38 4.00 -18.53
C ASN A 23 -10.72 2.89 -19.58
N ASN A 24 -12.01 2.67 -19.83
CA ASN A 24 -12.50 1.66 -20.79
C ASN A 24 -11.99 1.87 -22.24
N MET A 25 -11.58 3.08 -22.58
CA MET A 25 -10.97 3.39 -23.88
C MET A 25 -9.45 3.20 -23.89
N ARG A 26 -8.88 2.60 -22.83
CA ARG A 26 -7.44 2.41 -22.63
C ARG A 26 -6.64 3.73 -22.61
N LYS A 27 -7.28 4.83 -22.26
CA LYS A 27 -6.63 6.12 -22.03
C LYS A 27 -6.40 6.32 -20.53
N PRO A 28 -5.30 6.97 -20.12
CA PRO A 28 -5.11 7.32 -18.73
C PRO A 28 -6.28 8.13 -18.19
N VAL A 29 -6.66 7.86 -16.92
CA VAL A 29 -7.68 8.65 -16.24
C VAL A 29 -7.15 10.05 -16.02
N THR A 30 -7.93 11.05 -16.41
CA THR A 30 -7.56 12.47 -16.26
C THR A 30 -8.52 13.17 -15.29
N ASN A 31 -8.03 14.25 -14.67
CA ASN A 31 -8.83 15.13 -13.87
C ASN A 31 -9.64 16.14 -14.74
N THR A 32 -10.39 17.01 -14.09
CA THR A 32 -11.22 18.02 -14.77
C THR A 32 -10.43 19.02 -15.65
N SER A 33 -9.13 19.15 -15.41
CA SER A 33 -8.22 19.99 -16.17
C SER A 33 -7.47 19.24 -17.28
N ASN A 34 -7.85 17.99 -17.57
CA ASN A 34 -7.22 17.10 -18.55
C ASN A 34 -5.76 16.70 -18.24
N TYR A 35 -5.30 16.89 -17.01
CA TYR A 35 -4.03 16.31 -16.53
C TYR A 35 -4.25 14.88 -16.01
N PHE A 36 -3.20 14.06 -16.02
CA PHE A 36 -3.26 12.75 -15.41
C PHE A 36 -3.68 12.87 -13.93
N ALA A 37 -4.74 12.16 -13.58
CA ALA A 37 -5.28 12.18 -12.22
C ALA A 37 -4.28 11.55 -11.26
N ASN A 38 -4.04 12.23 -10.13
CA ASN A 38 -3.11 11.79 -9.10
C ASN A 38 -3.78 10.88 -8.05
N PRO A 39 -3.03 10.20 -7.17
CA PRO A 39 -3.59 9.33 -6.14
C PRO A 39 -4.56 9.98 -5.15
N HIS A 40 -4.52 11.29 -4.94
CA HIS A 40 -5.50 11.98 -4.11
C HIS A 40 -6.85 12.18 -4.84
N GLU A 41 -6.85 12.15 -6.18
CA GLU A 41 -8.06 12.32 -7.00
C GLU A 41 -8.74 10.99 -7.31
N ILE A 42 -7.96 9.94 -7.62
CA ILE A 42 -8.50 8.64 -8.06
C ILE A 42 -8.07 7.44 -7.19
N GLY A 43 -7.34 7.65 -6.09
CA GLY A 43 -6.78 6.56 -5.30
C GLY A 43 -5.82 5.70 -6.14
N VAL A 44 -6.08 4.41 -6.19
CA VAL A 44 -5.32 3.44 -7.02
C VAL A 44 -5.88 3.30 -8.43
N GLY A 45 -7.01 3.95 -8.76
CA GLY A 45 -7.65 3.93 -10.06
C GLY A 45 -9.04 3.29 -10.07
N GLU A 46 -9.54 2.98 -11.25
CA GLU A 46 -10.83 2.35 -11.49
C GLU A 46 -10.81 0.86 -11.17
N ILE A 47 -11.94 0.32 -10.67
CA ILE A 47 -12.09 -1.09 -10.34
C ILE A 47 -11.97 -1.96 -11.59
N ASN A 48 -11.15 -3.01 -11.51
CA ASN A 48 -11.05 -4.04 -12.55
C ASN A 48 -11.46 -5.41 -11.98
N PRO A 49 -12.74 -5.81 -12.11
CA PRO A 49 -13.24 -7.06 -11.53
C PRO A 49 -12.55 -8.31 -12.03
N LEU A 50 -12.14 -8.34 -13.31
CA LEU A 50 -11.46 -9.51 -13.87
C LEU A 50 -10.09 -9.76 -13.23
N ARG A 51 -9.33 -8.70 -12.97
CA ARG A 51 -8.05 -8.81 -12.25
C ARG A 51 -8.27 -9.15 -10.78
N ALA A 52 -9.37 -8.70 -10.18
CA ALA A 52 -9.70 -8.99 -8.78
C ALA A 52 -9.94 -10.47 -8.51
N LEU A 53 -10.34 -11.26 -9.51
CA LEU A 53 -10.51 -12.72 -9.41
C LEU A 53 -9.19 -13.47 -9.26
N SER A 54 -8.07 -12.90 -9.71
CA SER A 54 -6.73 -13.50 -9.61
C SER A 54 -5.70 -12.42 -9.26
N PRO A 55 -5.66 -11.95 -8.01
CA PRO A 55 -4.86 -10.79 -7.62
C PRO A 55 -3.36 -11.09 -7.52
N GLY A 56 -2.95 -12.34 -7.41
CA GLY A 56 -1.56 -12.77 -7.26
C GLY A 56 -1.02 -12.57 -5.84
N LEU A 57 -0.89 -11.32 -5.39
CA LEU A 57 -0.48 -10.98 -4.02
C LEU A 57 -1.60 -10.27 -3.28
N VAL A 58 -1.61 -10.42 -1.93
CA VAL A 58 -2.53 -9.71 -1.04
C VAL A 58 -1.79 -9.13 0.16
N PHE A 59 -2.27 -7.98 0.65
CA PHE A 59 -1.86 -7.40 1.92
C PHE A 59 -2.87 -7.85 2.97
N GLU A 60 -2.44 -8.66 3.91
CA GLU A 60 -3.30 -9.08 5.01
C GLU A 60 -3.32 -8.00 6.08
N THR A 61 -4.51 -7.43 6.31
CA THR A 61 -4.77 -6.48 7.39
C THR A 61 -5.78 -7.10 8.34
N VAL A 62 -5.49 -7.08 9.62
CA VAL A 62 -6.37 -7.59 10.66
C VAL A 62 -7.03 -6.45 11.43
N VAL A 63 -8.08 -6.74 12.20
CA VAL A 63 -8.80 -5.71 12.98
C VAL A 63 -7.85 -4.96 13.91
N GLU A 64 -6.87 -5.63 14.47
CA GLU A 64 -5.83 -5.06 15.34
C GLU A 64 -5.02 -3.97 14.64
N ASP A 65 -4.75 -4.09 13.35
CA ASP A 65 -4.02 -3.08 12.58
C ASP A 65 -4.82 -1.79 12.45
N TYR A 66 -6.14 -1.89 12.23
CA TYR A 66 -7.03 -0.73 12.20
C TYR A 66 -7.16 -0.06 13.57
N ILE A 67 -7.20 -0.86 14.64
CA ILE A 67 -7.24 -0.31 16.01
C ILE A 67 -5.94 0.42 16.32
N ARG A 68 -4.78 -0.16 15.95
CA ARG A 68 -3.47 0.51 16.07
C ARG A 68 -3.42 1.80 15.28
N PHE A 69 -3.96 1.80 14.07
CA PHE A 69 -4.08 3.03 13.26
C PHE A 69 -4.82 4.12 14.01
N LEU A 70 -5.97 3.81 14.63
CA LEU A 70 -6.73 4.77 15.45
C LEU A 70 -5.91 5.27 16.65
N CYS A 71 -5.14 4.38 17.31
CA CYS A 71 -4.24 4.76 18.39
C CYS A 71 -3.17 5.76 17.91
N TYR A 72 -2.55 5.49 16.76
CA TYR A 72 -1.51 6.35 16.19
C TYR A 72 -2.07 7.69 15.73
N TYR A 73 -3.33 7.72 15.30
CA TYR A 73 -4.05 8.92 14.90
C TYR A 73 -4.47 9.80 16.10
N GLY A 74 -4.28 9.32 17.34
CA GLY A 74 -4.54 10.08 18.57
C GLY A 74 -5.91 9.85 19.21
N TYR A 75 -6.69 8.85 18.75
CA TYR A 75 -7.92 8.49 19.44
C TYR A 75 -7.64 7.95 20.83
N SER A 76 -8.44 8.39 21.82
CA SER A 76 -8.29 7.90 23.20
C SER A 76 -8.66 6.41 23.30
N GLN A 77 -7.98 5.70 24.21
CA GLN A 77 -8.27 4.30 24.53
C GLN A 77 -9.77 4.07 24.85
N LYS A 78 -10.41 5.02 25.54
CA LYS A 78 -11.83 4.96 25.89
C LYS A 78 -12.72 4.98 24.62
N ASN A 79 -12.43 5.89 23.70
CA ASN A 79 -13.18 6.00 22.45
C ASN A 79 -13.01 4.74 21.58
N ILE A 80 -11.79 4.23 21.46
CA ILE A 80 -11.49 3.01 20.70
C ILE A 80 -12.24 1.81 21.28
N ARG A 81 -12.22 1.61 22.59
CA ARG A 81 -12.96 0.51 23.25
C ARG A 81 -14.46 0.63 23.06
N SER A 82 -15.01 1.85 23.13
CA SER A 82 -16.44 2.10 22.92
C SER A 82 -16.87 1.72 21.50
N MET A 83 -16.06 2.05 20.49
CA MET A 83 -16.35 1.77 19.07
C MET A 83 -16.13 0.31 18.70
N SER A 84 -14.97 -0.26 19.10
CA SER A 84 -14.55 -1.59 18.67
C SER A 84 -15.10 -2.72 19.52
N LYS A 85 -15.57 -2.42 20.74
CA LYS A 85 -15.97 -3.38 21.78
C LYS A 85 -14.87 -4.41 22.10
N THR A 86 -13.60 -4.02 21.91
CA THR A 86 -12.43 -4.87 22.15
C THR A 86 -11.64 -4.36 23.36
N ASN A 87 -10.87 -5.25 23.99
CA ASN A 87 -9.96 -4.91 25.10
C ASN A 87 -8.52 -4.61 24.63
N ILE A 88 -8.33 -4.28 23.37
CA ILE A 88 -7.01 -3.95 22.82
C ILE A 88 -6.52 -2.64 23.45
N ASN A 89 -5.26 -2.63 23.88
CA ASN A 89 -4.60 -1.46 24.44
C ASN A 89 -3.77 -0.75 23.37
N CYS A 90 -3.84 0.57 23.37
CA CYS A 90 -2.94 1.38 22.55
C CYS A 90 -1.50 1.25 23.03
N PRO A 91 -0.50 1.31 22.11
CA PRO A 91 0.91 1.42 22.49
C PRO A 91 1.15 2.61 23.42
N ARG A 92 2.14 2.50 24.30
CA ARG A 92 2.47 3.59 25.26
C ARG A 92 2.93 4.88 24.59
N ASN A 93 3.61 4.76 23.42
CA ASN A 93 4.11 5.88 22.64
C ASN A 93 3.53 5.82 21.22
N PRO A 94 2.24 6.18 21.03
CA PRO A 94 1.68 6.26 19.69
C PRO A 94 2.34 7.44 18.95
N SER A 95 2.68 7.23 17.68
CA SER A 95 3.23 8.26 16.81
C SER A 95 2.51 8.23 15.47
N GLU A 96 2.15 9.38 14.95
CA GLU A 96 1.59 9.52 13.59
C GLU A 96 2.53 8.96 12.52
N ASP A 97 3.83 8.96 12.77
CA ASP A 97 4.81 8.35 11.88
C ASP A 97 4.59 6.85 11.63
N LEU A 98 3.95 6.17 12.60
CA LEU A 98 3.64 4.74 12.49
C LEU A 98 2.41 4.46 11.62
N ILE A 99 1.59 5.48 11.32
CA ILE A 99 0.44 5.35 10.41
C ILE A 99 0.89 4.87 9.03
N SER A 100 2.00 5.38 8.53
CA SER A 100 2.55 4.98 7.23
C SER A 100 2.93 3.50 7.16
N ASN A 101 3.15 2.84 8.31
CA ASN A 101 3.55 1.43 8.40
C ASN A 101 2.38 0.44 8.49
N ILE A 102 1.12 0.90 8.51
CA ILE A 102 -0.01 -0.02 8.40
C ILE A 102 0.12 -0.85 7.12
N ASN A 103 -0.13 -2.16 7.20
CA ASN A 103 0.02 -3.07 6.06
C ASN A 103 -1.13 -2.88 5.05
N TYR A 104 -1.18 -1.72 4.42
CA TYR A 104 -2.20 -1.31 3.47
C TYR A 104 -1.60 -1.13 2.06
N PRO A 105 -2.38 -1.36 0.99
CA PRO A 105 -1.90 -1.29 -0.40
C PRO A 105 -1.56 0.10 -0.93
N SER A 106 -1.63 1.11 -0.11
CA SER A 106 -1.13 2.44 -0.42
C SER A 106 -0.13 2.91 0.64
N ILE A 107 0.70 3.89 0.30
CA ILE A 107 1.67 4.48 1.21
C ILE A 107 1.44 5.98 1.22
N SER A 108 1.10 6.52 2.41
CA SER A 108 1.01 7.96 2.62
C SER A 108 2.08 8.38 3.63
N ILE A 109 2.91 9.33 3.26
CA ILE A 109 3.92 9.93 4.13
C ILE A 109 3.56 11.40 4.29
N LYS A 110 3.14 11.77 5.52
CA LYS A 110 2.71 13.14 5.86
C LYS A 110 3.84 14.13 5.75
N THR A 111 5.05 13.73 6.19
CA THR A 111 6.25 14.57 6.16
C THR A 111 7.48 13.74 5.88
N LEU A 112 8.23 14.12 4.85
CA LEU A 112 9.56 13.64 4.51
C LEU A 112 10.50 14.83 4.45
N HIS A 113 11.32 15.02 5.47
CA HIS A 113 12.27 16.11 5.48
C HIS A 113 13.48 15.83 4.56
N ARG A 114 13.82 16.77 3.70
CA ARG A 114 14.94 16.65 2.73
C ARG A 114 16.29 16.33 3.38
N LYS A 115 16.52 16.83 4.59
CA LYS A 115 17.77 16.64 5.34
C LYS A 115 17.82 15.31 6.10
N GLN A 116 16.71 14.59 6.19
CA GLN A 116 16.68 13.31 6.90
C GLN A 116 17.26 12.18 6.04
N LYS A 117 17.72 11.14 6.76
CA LYS A 117 17.95 9.82 6.15
C LYS A 117 16.61 9.28 5.61
N ALA A 118 16.63 8.20 4.87
CA ALA A 118 15.42 7.61 4.31
C ALA A 118 14.28 7.44 5.32
N LYS A 119 13.05 7.72 4.89
CA LYS A 119 11.83 7.20 5.55
C LYS A 119 11.60 5.79 5.03
N VAL A 120 11.60 4.80 5.92
CA VAL A 120 11.47 3.38 5.58
C VAL A 120 10.10 2.88 5.98
N ILE A 121 9.37 2.32 5.03
CA ILE A 121 8.05 1.73 5.20
C ILE A 121 8.16 0.23 4.95
N THR A 122 7.64 -0.58 5.87
CA THR A 122 7.59 -2.03 5.71
C THR A 122 6.21 -2.46 5.23
N ARG A 123 6.18 -3.41 4.30
CA ARG A 123 4.97 -4.07 3.83
C ARG A 123 5.18 -5.57 3.82
N THR A 124 4.11 -6.30 4.06
CA THR A 124 4.09 -7.76 3.99
C THR A 124 3.00 -8.20 3.03
N VAL A 125 3.36 -9.06 2.10
CA VAL A 125 2.43 -9.62 1.11
C VAL A 125 2.36 -11.13 1.25
N THR A 126 1.18 -11.68 0.97
CA THR A 126 0.93 -13.11 0.90
C THR A 126 0.62 -13.50 -0.55
N ASN A 127 1.31 -14.51 -1.05
CA ASN A 127 1.01 -15.07 -2.37
C ASN A 127 -0.28 -15.89 -2.31
N VAL A 128 -1.24 -15.55 -3.15
CA VAL A 128 -2.52 -16.28 -3.34
C VAL A 128 -2.66 -16.82 -4.76
N GLY A 129 -1.62 -16.62 -5.56
CA GLY A 129 -1.47 -17.18 -6.92
C GLY A 129 -0.82 -18.58 -6.89
N PRO A 130 -0.07 -18.93 -7.96
CA PRO A 130 0.69 -20.18 -8.01
C PRO A 130 1.67 -20.31 -6.85
N LEU A 131 1.86 -21.55 -6.32
CA LEU A 131 2.76 -21.79 -5.18
C LEU A 131 4.18 -21.31 -5.42
N ASN A 132 4.70 -21.56 -6.64
CA ASN A 132 6.01 -21.09 -7.06
C ASN A 132 5.81 -19.86 -7.96
N ALA A 133 6.12 -18.69 -7.43
CA ALA A 133 5.98 -17.44 -8.15
C ALA A 133 7.15 -16.50 -7.84
N THR A 134 7.55 -15.71 -8.81
CA THR A 134 8.60 -14.70 -8.65
C THR A 134 8.08 -13.36 -9.13
N TYR A 135 8.02 -12.40 -8.22
CA TYR A 135 7.62 -11.03 -8.52
C TYR A 135 8.82 -10.10 -8.53
N VAL A 136 8.88 -9.21 -9.51
CA VAL A 136 9.90 -8.17 -9.63
C VAL A 136 9.24 -6.80 -9.43
N ALA A 137 9.90 -5.96 -8.64
CA ALA A 137 9.43 -4.60 -8.36
C ALA A 137 9.77 -3.66 -9.51
N THR A 138 8.79 -2.86 -9.94
CA THR A 138 8.99 -1.69 -10.79
C THR A 138 8.47 -0.46 -10.05
N VAL A 139 9.28 0.60 -9.99
CA VAL A 139 8.93 1.85 -9.30
C VAL A 139 8.83 2.97 -10.32
N HIS A 140 7.73 3.71 -10.25
CA HIS A 140 7.56 4.99 -10.94
C HIS A 140 7.51 6.10 -9.89
N SER A 141 8.50 6.98 -9.89
CA SER A 141 8.59 8.13 -8.97
C SER A 141 8.83 9.42 -9.74
N PRO A 142 8.35 10.58 -9.25
CA PRO A 142 8.67 11.86 -9.83
C PRO A 142 10.15 12.17 -9.69
N GLU A 143 10.62 13.10 -10.51
CA GLU A 143 12.00 13.57 -10.48
C GLU A 143 12.40 14.06 -9.09
N GLY A 144 13.61 13.74 -8.67
CA GLY A 144 14.17 14.12 -7.38
C GLY A 144 13.71 13.27 -6.18
N LEU A 145 12.60 12.51 -6.26
CA LEU A 145 12.20 11.56 -5.22
C LEU A 145 12.78 10.19 -5.52
N VAL A 146 13.80 9.78 -4.75
CA VAL A 146 14.39 8.45 -4.90
C VAL A 146 13.66 7.43 -4.03
N VAL A 147 13.17 6.37 -4.66
CA VAL A 147 12.44 5.29 -3.99
C VAL A 147 13.16 3.96 -4.23
N LYS A 148 13.52 3.26 -3.15
CA LYS A 148 14.21 1.96 -3.20
C LYS A 148 13.38 0.89 -2.54
N VAL A 149 13.26 -0.26 -3.19
CA VAL A 149 12.54 -1.44 -2.69
C VAL A 149 13.55 -2.54 -2.35
N THR A 150 13.46 -3.10 -1.16
CA THR A 150 14.39 -4.15 -0.68
C THR A 150 13.63 -5.27 0.05
N PRO A 151 13.69 -6.53 -0.41
CA PRO A 151 14.25 -6.93 -1.71
C PRO A 151 13.40 -6.41 -2.89
N ASN A 152 14.01 -6.23 -4.05
CA ASN A 152 13.32 -5.85 -5.30
C ASN A 152 12.79 -7.06 -6.09
N LYS A 153 13.00 -8.27 -5.56
CA LYS A 153 12.53 -9.54 -6.10
C LYS A 153 11.97 -10.39 -4.95
N LEU A 154 10.72 -10.83 -5.07
CA LEU A 154 10.08 -11.72 -4.11
C LEU A 154 9.98 -13.10 -4.75
N VAL A 155 10.51 -14.12 -4.06
CA VAL A 155 10.49 -15.51 -4.54
C VAL A 155 9.64 -16.32 -3.57
N PHE A 156 8.49 -16.77 -4.04
CA PHE A 156 7.55 -17.62 -3.29
C PHE A 156 7.76 -19.09 -3.65
N SER A 157 7.56 -19.96 -2.68
CA SER A 157 7.63 -21.42 -2.82
C SER A 157 6.64 -22.06 -1.88
N GLU A 158 6.48 -23.39 -1.94
CA GLU A 158 5.50 -24.13 -1.12
C GLU A 158 5.61 -23.82 0.39
N GLY A 159 6.81 -23.63 0.92
CA GLY A 159 7.05 -23.29 2.33
C GLY A 159 7.11 -21.77 2.62
N VAL A 160 7.13 -20.93 1.59
CA VAL A 160 7.30 -19.48 1.73
C VAL A 160 6.21 -18.75 0.95
N GLN A 161 5.05 -18.56 1.58
CA GLN A 161 3.91 -17.88 0.97
C GLN A 161 3.73 -16.43 1.44
N ARG A 162 4.50 -15.99 2.43
CA ARG A 162 4.42 -14.64 3.00
C ARG A 162 5.81 -14.01 3.07
N ILE A 163 5.97 -12.84 2.46
CA ILE A 163 7.26 -12.13 2.40
C ILE A 163 7.06 -10.67 2.76
N SER A 164 8.00 -10.13 3.54
CA SER A 164 8.06 -8.70 3.86
C SER A 164 9.12 -8.02 3.00
N TYR A 165 8.84 -6.78 2.61
CA TYR A 165 9.78 -5.91 1.92
C TYR A 165 9.75 -4.49 2.50
N LYS A 166 10.79 -3.73 2.25
CA LYS A 166 10.95 -2.35 2.68
C LYS A 166 10.94 -1.42 1.48
N VAL A 167 10.24 -0.30 1.61
CA VAL A 167 10.26 0.81 0.65
C VAL A 167 10.91 1.99 1.35
N SER A 168 12.03 2.45 0.83
CA SER A 168 12.81 3.56 1.38
C SER A 168 12.68 4.79 0.49
N PHE A 169 12.23 5.89 1.06
CA PHE A 169 12.01 7.17 0.38
C PHE A 169 13.09 8.18 0.78
N TYR A 170 13.73 8.80 -0.22
CA TYR A 170 14.75 9.83 -0.07
C TYR A 170 14.30 11.08 -0.82
N GLY A 171 14.07 12.17 -0.11
CA GLY A 171 13.49 13.40 -0.65
C GLY A 171 14.48 14.55 -0.90
N LYS A 172 15.81 14.29 -0.89
CA LYS A 172 16.82 15.35 -0.93
C LYS A 172 16.64 16.31 -2.10
N GLU A 173 16.37 15.79 -3.28
CA GLU A 173 16.23 16.54 -4.53
C GLU A 173 14.76 16.70 -4.99
N ALA A 174 13.80 16.15 -4.22
CA ALA A 174 12.40 16.16 -4.58
C ALA A 174 11.78 17.57 -4.46
N HIS A 175 10.72 17.81 -5.22
CA HIS A 175 9.95 19.04 -5.08
C HIS A 175 9.28 19.14 -3.71
N ALA A 176 9.16 20.36 -3.16
CA ALA A 176 8.38 20.62 -1.96
C ALA A 176 6.90 20.33 -2.22
N GLY A 177 6.19 19.81 -1.20
CA GLY A 177 4.81 19.39 -1.30
C GLY A 177 4.64 17.93 -1.69
N TYR A 178 3.45 17.56 -2.19
CA TYR A 178 3.12 16.18 -2.50
C TYR A 178 3.79 15.69 -3.78
N ASN A 179 4.51 14.58 -3.63
CA ASN A 179 5.13 13.81 -4.70
C ASN A 179 4.39 12.48 -4.82
N PHE A 180 3.85 12.17 -6.00
CA PHE A 180 3.05 10.98 -6.25
C PHE A 180 3.80 9.99 -7.11
N GLY A 181 3.59 8.70 -6.86
CA GLY A 181 4.17 7.65 -7.66
C GLY A 181 3.58 6.28 -7.32
N SER A 182 4.22 5.25 -7.84
CA SER A 182 3.73 3.88 -7.66
C SER A 182 4.85 2.85 -7.59
N LEU A 183 4.52 1.74 -6.93
CA LEU A 183 5.28 0.51 -6.89
C LEU A 183 4.40 -0.61 -7.46
N THR A 184 4.90 -1.35 -8.42
CA THR A 184 4.20 -2.46 -9.04
C THR A 184 5.03 -3.73 -8.92
N TRP A 185 4.41 -4.81 -8.44
CA TRP A 185 4.97 -6.15 -8.46
C TRP A 185 4.42 -6.93 -9.66
N LEU A 186 5.31 -7.52 -10.46
CA LEU A 186 5.00 -8.22 -11.70
C LEU A 186 5.64 -9.61 -11.68
N ASP A 187 4.85 -10.65 -12.03
CA ASP A 187 5.32 -12.02 -12.25
C ASP A 187 5.15 -12.49 -13.71
N GLY A 188 4.82 -11.54 -14.62
CA GLY A 188 4.50 -11.81 -16.03
C GLY A 188 3.00 -12.07 -16.29
N ARG A 189 2.22 -12.40 -15.23
CA ARG A 189 0.78 -12.66 -15.33
C ARG A 189 -0.04 -11.72 -14.43
N HIS A 190 0.43 -11.51 -13.19
CA HIS A 190 -0.24 -10.68 -12.21
C HIS A 190 0.42 -9.30 -12.15
N TYR A 191 -0.42 -8.30 -11.90
CA TYR A 191 -0.03 -6.90 -11.76
C TYR A 191 -0.56 -6.39 -10.43
N VAL A 192 0.32 -6.26 -9.44
CA VAL A 192 -0.03 -5.84 -8.08
C VAL A 192 0.46 -4.42 -7.85
N HIS A 193 -0.46 -3.48 -7.90
CA HIS A 193 -0.18 -2.05 -7.91
C HIS A 193 -0.36 -1.41 -6.53
N THR A 194 0.59 -0.59 -6.12
CA THR A 194 0.58 0.19 -4.88
C THR A 194 0.93 1.64 -5.23
N VAL A 195 0.09 2.58 -4.87
CA VAL A 195 0.39 4.01 -5.03
C VAL A 195 1.02 4.58 -3.78
N PHE A 196 1.81 5.65 -3.95
CA PHE A 196 2.30 6.42 -2.83
C PHE A 196 2.11 7.92 -3.03
N ALA A 197 1.88 8.60 -1.91
CA ALA A 197 1.83 10.05 -1.79
C ALA A 197 2.81 10.48 -0.68
N VAL A 198 3.81 11.27 -1.02
CA VAL A 198 4.88 11.70 -0.11
C VAL A 198 4.93 13.21 -0.08
N ASN A 199 4.63 13.81 1.08
CA ASN A 199 4.80 15.25 1.25
C ASN A 199 6.24 15.55 1.69
N VAL A 200 6.96 16.33 0.89
CA VAL A 200 8.38 16.68 1.09
C VAL A 200 8.49 18.11 1.61
N GLU A 201 9.24 18.28 2.71
CA GLU A 201 9.47 19.56 3.39
C GLU A 201 10.98 19.88 3.52
#